data_311985aaa9917ff76d49dedcbdca02de
#
_entry.id   311985aaa9917ff76d49dedcbdca02de
#
_cell.length_a   1.000
_cell.length_b   1.000
_cell.length_c   1.000
_cell.angle_alpha   90.00
_cell.angle_beta   90.00
_cell.angle_gamma   90.00
#
_symmetry.space_group_name_H-M   'P 1'
#
loop_
_entity.id
_entity.type
_entity.pdbx_description
1 polymer ?
#
loop_
_entity_poly.entity_id
_entity_poly.type
_entity_poly.pdbx_seq_one_letter_code
_entity_poly.pdbx_strand_id
1 'polypeptide(L)'
;MLVFDEFHAHDAGDAMLVARLLRTLLDRHITLVTTSNYPPAGLMPNPLHHHLFEPTIQLIEERMDVLDVSGPTDFRRLPAPSPGSRRFAEGACLPEGADALPDEPGLRAPHPGEATLVPVHHRELPAKAVRASLVWLGFGELCEGATAAPDYLALAERFDTLALDGVPPLGCCTADGRRRFANLVDVCCDRDIRLFLIGADPLAGLPEDSGLLRDLDRTASRLAMLRRADVAR
;
A
#
# COMPACT_ATOMS: atom_id res chain seq x y z
N MET A 1 -23.14 -12.69 -14.49
CA MET A 1 -22.73 -11.88 -13.34
C MET A 1 -21.30 -11.40 -13.57
N LEU A 2 -21.03 -10.13 -13.32
CA LEU A 2 -19.71 -9.52 -13.37
C LEU A 2 -19.43 -8.92 -12.00
N VAL A 3 -18.23 -9.13 -11.46
CA VAL A 3 -17.74 -8.48 -10.24
C VAL A 3 -16.68 -7.47 -10.64
N PHE A 4 -16.83 -6.24 -10.18
CA PHE A 4 -15.89 -5.15 -10.42
C PHE A 4 -15.44 -4.59 -9.08
N ASP A 5 -14.24 -4.95 -8.67
CA ASP A 5 -13.69 -4.55 -7.38
C ASP A 5 -12.97 -3.19 -7.46
N GLU A 6 -13.02 -2.42 -6.39
CA GLU A 6 -12.43 -1.07 -6.30
C GLU A 6 -12.93 -0.12 -7.42
N PHE A 7 -14.25 -0.04 -7.60
CA PHE A 7 -14.85 0.85 -8.59
C PHE A 7 -14.59 2.31 -8.24
N HIS A 8 -13.80 2.99 -9.05
CA HIS A 8 -13.52 4.42 -8.92
C HIS A 8 -13.17 5.02 -10.30
N ALA A 9 -13.25 6.35 -10.40
CA ALA A 9 -12.83 7.11 -11.57
C ALA A 9 -12.10 8.37 -11.07
N HIS A 10 -10.82 8.50 -11.40
CA HIS A 10 -10.01 9.67 -11.05
C HIS A 10 -9.68 10.53 -12.25
N ASP A 11 -9.59 9.92 -13.42
CA ASP A 11 -9.32 10.58 -14.70
C ASP A 11 -10.58 10.67 -15.57
N ALA A 12 -10.74 11.79 -16.29
CA ALA A 12 -11.91 12.01 -17.12
C ALA A 12 -12.02 11.03 -18.30
N GLY A 13 -10.89 10.56 -18.84
CA GLY A 13 -10.87 9.55 -19.91
C GLY A 13 -11.37 8.21 -19.43
N ASP A 14 -10.84 7.75 -18.29
CA ASP A 14 -11.26 6.50 -17.65
C ASP A 14 -12.72 6.56 -17.22
N ALA A 15 -13.16 7.70 -16.68
CA ALA A 15 -14.54 7.94 -16.28
C ALA A 15 -15.53 7.73 -17.44
N MET A 16 -15.22 8.23 -18.62
CA MET A 16 -16.06 8.07 -19.81
C MET A 16 -16.12 6.62 -20.29
N LEU A 17 -15.03 5.88 -20.23
CA LEU A 17 -14.99 4.45 -20.57
C LEU A 17 -15.80 3.63 -19.57
N VAL A 18 -15.61 3.87 -18.28
CA VAL A 18 -16.35 3.21 -17.19
C VAL A 18 -17.85 3.51 -17.29
N ALA A 19 -18.24 4.76 -17.55
CA ALA A 19 -19.64 5.14 -17.74
C ALA A 19 -20.29 4.39 -18.92
N ARG A 20 -19.59 4.27 -20.03
CA ARG A 20 -20.06 3.52 -21.22
C ARG A 20 -20.16 2.03 -20.92
N LEU A 21 -19.17 1.45 -20.25
CA LEU A 21 -19.18 0.05 -19.84
C LEU A 21 -20.37 -0.23 -18.94
N LEU A 22 -20.54 0.54 -17.88
CA LEU A 22 -21.61 0.38 -16.90
C LEU A 22 -22.98 0.41 -17.57
N ARG A 23 -23.25 1.44 -18.39
CA ARG A 23 -24.50 1.56 -19.15
C ARG A 23 -24.75 0.33 -20.03
N THR A 24 -23.73 -0.10 -20.76
CA THR A 24 -23.84 -1.28 -21.65
C THR A 24 -24.17 -2.55 -20.87
N LEU A 25 -23.57 -2.74 -19.71
CA LEU A 25 -23.80 -3.92 -18.84
C LEU A 25 -25.24 -3.91 -18.29
N LEU A 26 -25.69 -2.78 -17.77
CA LEU A 26 -27.03 -2.62 -17.23
C LEU A 26 -28.13 -2.76 -18.30
N ASP A 27 -27.91 -2.19 -19.50
CA ASP A 27 -28.84 -2.34 -20.63
C ASP A 27 -28.94 -3.77 -21.17
N ARG A 28 -27.89 -4.56 -20.97
CA ARG A 28 -27.87 -6.00 -21.30
C ARG A 28 -28.36 -6.90 -20.15
N HIS A 29 -28.87 -6.32 -19.06
CA HIS A 29 -29.34 -7.03 -17.88
C HIS A 29 -28.28 -7.95 -17.28
N ILE A 30 -27.00 -7.56 -17.34
CA ILE A 30 -25.93 -8.29 -16.70
C ILE A 30 -25.91 -7.90 -15.22
N THR A 31 -26.05 -8.89 -14.34
CA THR A 31 -25.90 -8.67 -12.90
C THR A 31 -24.48 -8.16 -12.62
N LEU A 32 -24.36 -6.97 -12.03
CA LEU A 32 -23.12 -6.35 -11.65
C LEU A 32 -23.05 -6.26 -10.12
N VAL A 33 -21.93 -6.70 -9.57
CA VAL A 33 -21.56 -6.49 -8.17
C VAL A 33 -20.30 -5.66 -8.16
N THR A 34 -20.29 -4.55 -7.44
CA THR A 34 -19.13 -3.68 -7.37
C THR A 34 -18.85 -3.23 -5.95
N THR A 35 -17.58 -3.11 -5.59
CA THR A 35 -17.14 -2.47 -4.35
C THR A 35 -16.54 -1.11 -4.65
N SER A 36 -16.65 -0.17 -3.73
CA SER A 36 -16.03 1.16 -3.87
C SER A 36 -15.67 1.71 -2.49
N ASN A 37 -14.60 2.49 -2.44
CA ASN A 37 -14.23 3.26 -1.25
C ASN A 37 -14.96 4.62 -1.19
N TYR A 38 -15.77 4.93 -2.20
CA TYR A 38 -16.53 6.16 -2.30
C TYR A 38 -18.01 5.85 -2.44
N PRO A 39 -18.91 6.60 -1.79
CA PRO A 39 -20.31 6.56 -2.12
C PRO A 39 -20.52 7.04 -3.57
N PRO A 40 -21.63 6.71 -4.25
CA PRO A 40 -21.87 7.11 -5.63
C PRO A 40 -21.63 8.62 -5.88
N ALA A 41 -22.12 9.48 -4.98
CA ALA A 41 -21.92 10.92 -5.06
C ALA A 41 -20.46 11.38 -4.88
N GLY A 42 -19.58 10.52 -4.35
CA GLY A 42 -18.14 10.80 -4.19
C GLY A 42 -17.27 10.30 -5.34
N LEU A 43 -17.85 9.62 -6.31
CA LEU A 43 -17.13 9.17 -7.51
C LEU A 43 -16.70 10.38 -8.35
N MET A 44 -15.52 10.29 -8.97
CA MET A 44 -14.89 11.39 -9.68
C MET A 44 -14.70 12.63 -8.79
N PRO A 45 -13.83 12.58 -7.78
CA PRO A 45 -13.70 13.62 -6.75
C PRO A 45 -13.11 14.94 -7.28
N ASN A 46 -12.54 14.95 -8.51
CA ASN A 46 -12.01 16.17 -9.11
C ASN A 46 -13.16 17.14 -9.48
N PRO A 47 -13.25 18.32 -8.84
CA PRO A 47 -14.35 19.27 -9.09
C PRO A 47 -14.48 19.73 -10.54
N LEU A 48 -13.36 19.75 -11.29
CA LEU A 48 -13.35 20.16 -12.70
C LEU A 48 -14.07 19.16 -13.60
N HIS A 49 -14.14 17.90 -13.21
CA HIS A 49 -14.67 16.83 -14.03
C HIS A 49 -15.85 16.10 -13.41
N HIS A 50 -16.18 16.38 -12.15
CA HIS A 50 -17.27 15.73 -11.42
C HIS A 50 -18.60 15.80 -12.19
N HIS A 51 -18.94 16.97 -12.73
CA HIS A 51 -20.17 17.19 -13.51
C HIS A 51 -20.30 16.27 -14.74
N LEU A 52 -19.17 15.81 -15.30
CA LEU A 52 -19.17 14.86 -16.43
C LEU A 52 -19.61 13.45 -16.00
N PHE A 53 -19.46 13.13 -14.74
CA PHE A 53 -19.78 11.81 -14.19
C PHE A 53 -21.15 11.77 -13.48
N GLU A 54 -21.78 12.92 -13.19
CA GLU A 54 -23.12 13.00 -12.58
C GLU A 54 -24.17 12.12 -13.26
N PRO A 55 -24.28 12.05 -14.61
CA PRO A 55 -25.25 11.16 -15.26
C PRO A 55 -25.00 9.67 -14.97
N THR A 56 -23.73 9.31 -14.68
CA THR A 56 -23.37 7.94 -14.31
C THR A 56 -23.69 7.67 -12.84
N ILE A 57 -23.48 8.65 -11.97
CA ILE A 57 -23.89 8.58 -10.56
C ILE A 57 -25.40 8.35 -10.47
N GLN A 58 -26.20 9.15 -11.19
CA GLN A 58 -27.64 8.96 -11.24
C GLN A 58 -28.04 7.57 -11.75
N LEU A 59 -27.39 7.08 -12.81
CA LEU A 59 -27.63 5.73 -13.32
C LEU A 59 -27.35 4.64 -12.29
N ILE A 60 -26.28 4.80 -11.48
CA ILE A 60 -25.96 3.89 -10.39
C ILE A 60 -27.08 3.91 -9.33
N GLU A 61 -27.46 5.11 -8.88
CA GLU A 61 -28.48 5.29 -7.84
C GLU A 61 -29.88 4.79 -8.27
N GLU A 62 -30.21 4.90 -9.58
CA GLU A 62 -31.48 4.45 -10.13
C GLU A 62 -31.55 2.95 -10.43
N ARG A 63 -30.40 2.33 -10.78
CA ARG A 63 -30.38 0.99 -11.36
C ARG A 63 -29.66 -0.05 -10.50
N MET A 64 -28.98 0.36 -9.44
CA MET A 64 -28.25 -0.51 -8.54
C MET A 64 -28.65 -0.27 -7.09
N ASP A 65 -28.65 -1.35 -6.28
CA ASP A 65 -28.83 -1.25 -4.85
C ASP A 65 -27.49 -0.84 -4.21
N VAL A 66 -27.46 0.31 -3.56
CA VAL A 66 -26.26 0.82 -2.87
C VAL A 66 -26.31 0.43 -1.41
N LEU A 67 -25.36 -0.40 -0.99
CA LEU A 67 -25.20 -0.85 0.39
C LEU A 67 -24.00 -0.18 1.02
N ASP A 68 -24.20 0.60 2.07
CA ASP A 68 -23.12 1.16 2.86
C ASP A 68 -22.65 0.12 3.88
N VAL A 69 -21.39 -0.32 3.72
CA VAL A 69 -20.70 -1.25 4.63
C VAL A 69 -19.68 -0.54 5.50
N SER A 70 -19.70 0.80 5.50
CA SER A 70 -18.82 1.62 6.33
C SER A 70 -19.12 1.39 7.80
N GLY A 71 -18.08 1.34 8.61
CA GLY A 71 -18.20 1.19 10.06
C GLY A 71 -17.21 2.12 10.79
N PRO A 72 -17.46 2.42 12.06
CA PRO A 72 -16.56 3.27 12.86
C PRO A 72 -15.22 2.60 13.17
N THR A 73 -15.11 1.29 12.88
CA THR A 73 -13.95 0.49 13.25
C THR A 73 -13.14 0.13 12.01
N ASP A 74 -11.89 0.61 11.94
CA ASP A 74 -10.92 0.06 10.99
C ASP A 74 -10.45 -1.31 11.51
N PHE A 75 -10.99 -2.37 10.94
CA PHE A 75 -10.69 -3.75 11.32
C PHE A 75 -9.21 -4.12 11.13
N ARG A 76 -8.44 -3.36 10.34
CA ARG A 76 -7.00 -3.54 10.17
C ARG A 76 -6.22 -3.07 11.39
N ARG A 77 -6.80 -2.15 12.17
CA ARG A 77 -6.23 -1.62 13.43
C ARG A 77 -6.55 -2.48 14.64
N LEU A 78 -7.43 -3.46 14.50
CA LEU A 78 -7.71 -4.39 15.58
C LEU A 78 -6.50 -5.33 15.75
N PRO A 79 -6.12 -5.68 17.01
CA PRO A 79 -5.10 -6.69 17.23
C PRO A 79 -5.44 -7.96 16.47
N ALA A 80 -4.46 -8.54 15.77
CA ALA A 80 -4.68 -9.77 15.04
C ALA A 80 -5.24 -10.85 15.98
N PRO A 81 -6.25 -11.64 15.55
CA PRO A 81 -6.95 -12.57 16.42
C PRO A 81 -6.12 -13.77 16.90
N SER A 82 -4.85 -13.84 16.64
CA SER A 82 -3.92 -14.82 17.26
C SER A 82 -2.48 -14.55 16.82
N PRO A 83 -1.45 -14.76 17.69
CA PRO A 83 -0.06 -14.79 17.27
C PRO A 83 0.12 -15.86 16.18
N GLY A 84 0.63 -15.48 15.01
CA GLY A 84 0.93 -16.40 13.90
C GLY A 84 -0.07 -16.37 12.74
N SER A 85 -1.10 -15.50 12.73
CA SER A 85 -2.07 -15.48 11.64
C SER A 85 -1.65 -14.67 10.40
N ARG A 86 -0.75 -13.70 10.53
CA ARG A 86 -0.20 -12.92 9.41
C ARG A 86 1.25 -12.52 9.65
N ARG A 87 2.14 -12.96 8.78
CA ARG A 87 3.58 -12.62 8.85
C ARG A 87 3.82 -11.12 8.73
N PHE A 88 3.01 -10.41 7.94
CA PHE A 88 3.11 -8.95 7.83
C PHE A 88 2.97 -8.26 9.19
N ALA A 89 2.05 -8.68 10.04
CA ALA A 89 1.84 -8.11 11.38
C ALA A 89 2.96 -8.45 12.39
N GLU A 90 3.82 -9.43 12.07
CA GLU A 90 5.04 -9.74 12.83
C GLU A 90 6.19 -8.77 12.49
N GLY A 91 6.04 -7.99 11.43
CA GLY A 91 6.97 -6.91 11.08
C GLY A 91 7.00 -5.79 12.09
N ALA A 92 7.94 -4.86 11.93
CA ALA A 92 8.11 -3.75 12.88
C ALA A 92 8.65 -2.48 12.24
N CYS A 93 8.32 -1.35 12.86
CA CYS A 93 9.02 -0.08 12.64
C CYS A 93 10.11 0.07 13.71
N LEU A 94 11.35 0.28 13.27
CA LEU A 94 12.55 0.34 14.08
C LEU A 94 13.21 1.70 13.91
N PRO A 95 13.76 2.30 14.99
CA PRO A 95 14.52 3.53 14.87
C PRO A 95 15.82 3.32 14.07
N GLU A 96 16.37 4.40 13.54
CA GLU A 96 17.67 4.41 12.90
C GLU A 96 18.75 3.92 13.89
N GLY A 97 19.66 3.06 13.42
CA GLY A 97 20.71 2.48 14.24
C GLY A 97 20.28 1.31 15.14
N ALA A 98 19.08 0.80 14.96
CA ALA A 98 18.69 -0.46 15.61
C ALA A 98 19.56 -1.61 15.07
N ASP A 99 20.55 -2.04 15.88
CA ASP A 99 21.54 -3.06 15.49
C ASP A 99 20.96 -4.47 15.37
N ALA A 100 19.88 -4.76 16.06
CA ALA A 100 19.12 -6.02 15.98
C ALA A 100 17.75 -5.87 16.65
N LEU A 101 16.77 -6.66 16.20
CA LEU A 101 15.66 -7.02 17.08
C LEU A 101 16.15 -8.15 17.98
N PRO A 102 16.05 -8.03 19.31
CA PRO A 102 16.58 -9.01 20.25
C PRO A 102 16.09 -10.45 20.00
N ASP A 103 14.89 -10.60 19.46
CA ASP A 103 14.22 -11.87 19.23
C ASP A 103 14.29 -12.36 17.75
N GLU A 104 15.02 -11.65 16.88
CA GLU A 104 15.10 -11.98 15.44
C GLU A 104 16.57 -12.08 14.99
N PRO A 105 17.22 -13.24 15.18
CA PRO A 105 18.65 -13.41 14.94
C PRO A 105 19.10 -13.18 13.48
N GLY A 106 18.15 -13.21 12.51
CA GLY A 106 18.43 -12.87 11.10
C GLY A 106 18.43 -11.38 10.81
N LEU A 107 17.94 -10.55 11.73
CA LEU A 107 17.72 -9.10 11.54
C LEU A 107 18.82 -8.26 12.20
N ARG A 108 20.06 -8.64 12.00
CA ARG A 108 21.22 -7.80 12.35
C ARG A 108 21.53 -6.82 11.22
N ALA A 109 22.07 -5.65 11.55
CA ALA A 109 22.53 -4.69 10.56
C ALA A 109 23.44 -5.33 9.50
N PRO A 110 23.29 -5.00 8.22
CA PRO A 110 24.13 -5.55 7.16
C PRO A 110 25.59 -5.12 7.31
N HIS A 111 26.51 -6.05 7.09
CA HIS A 111 27.91 -5.71 6.93
C HIS A 111 28.18 -5.29 5.48
N PRO A 112 29.09 -4.33 5.21
CA PRO A 112 29.40 -3.88 3.84
C PRO A 112 29.78 -5.02 2.87
N GLY A 113 30.36 -6.11 3.35
CA GLY A 113 30.68 -7.29 2.56
C GLY A 113 29.49 -8.18 2.19
N GLU A 114 28.29 -7.93 2.69
CA GLU A 114 27.08 -8.67 2.34
C GLU A 114 26.31 -8.06 1.16
N ALA A 115 26.75 -6.88 0.69
CA ALA A 115 26.11 -6.19 -0.42
C ALA A 115 26.12 -7.05 -1.69
N THR A 116 24.96 -7.13 -2.36
CA THR A 116 24.78 -7.95 -3.55
C THR A 116 23.72 -7.36 -4.46
N LEU A 117 23.62 -7.87 -5.67
CA LEU A 117 22.55 -7.51 -6.60
C LEU A 117 21.45 -8.57 -6.57
N VAL A 118 20.21 -8.12 -6.50
CA VAL A 118 19.01 -8.97 -6.53
C VAL A 118 18.31 -8.78 -7.87
N PRO A 119 18.25 -9.80 -8.73
CA PRO A 119 17.53 -9.72 -9.98
C PRO A 119 16.02 -9.67 -9.70
N VAL A 120 15.37 -8.66 -10.27
CA VAL A 120 13.92 -8.47 -10.27
C VAL A 120 13.47 -8.12 -11.68
N HIS A 121 12.55 -8.90 -12.24
CA HIS A 121 12.10 -8.70 -13.62
C HIS A 121 13.25 -8.50 -14.63
N HIS A 122 13.40 -7.27 -15.13
CA HIS A 122 14.37 -6.89 -16.15
C HIS A 122 15.54 -6.04 -15.62
N ARG A 123 15.71 -5.98 -14.30
CA ARG A 123 16.75 -5.18 -13.64
C ARG A 123 17.37 -5.89 -12.45
N GLU A 124 18.42 -5.32 -11.94
CA GLU A 124 19.04 -5.73 -10.68
C GLU A 124 18.89 -4.60 -9.67
N LEU A 125 18.47 -4.94 -8.46
CA LEU A 125 18.38 -4.00 -7.34
C LEU A 125 19.55 -4.20 -6.41
N PRO A 126 20.28 -3.13 -6.02
CA PRO A 126 21.32 -3.23 -5.00
C PRO A 126 20.67 -3.54 -3.65
N ALA A 127 21.04 -4.69 -3.08
CA ALA A 127 20.65 -5.09 -1.74
C ALA A 127 21.84 -4.94 -0.79
N LYS A 128 21.58 -4.44 0.41
CA LYS A 128 22.59 -4.36 1.49
C LYS A 128 22.95 -5.74 2.02
N ALA A 129 21.98 -6.66 2.03
CA ALA A 129 22.21 -8.08 2.33
C ALA A 129 21.07 -8.95 1.77
N VAL A 130 21.39 -10.22 1.50
CA VAL A 130 20.41 -11.29 1.26
C VAL A 130 20.78 -12.45 2.19
N ARG A 131 19.83 -12.90 3.01
CA ARG A 131 20.04 -13.95 4.01
C ARG A 131 18.85 -14.90 4.01
N ALA A 132 19.01 -16.11 3.51
CA ALA A 132 17.92 -17.06 3.34
C ALA A 132 16.70 -16.42 2.65
N SER A 133 15.57 -16.30 3.35
CA SER A 133 14.35 -15.68 2.85
C SER A 133 14.22 -14.17 3.18
N LEU A 134 15.29 -13.54 3.69
CA LEU A 134 15.32 -12.11 3.99
C LEU A 134 16.10 -11.33 2.94
N VAL A 135 15.56 -10.22 2.47
CA VAL A 135 16.25 -9.21 1.67
C VAL A 135 16.28 -7.87 2.41
N TRP A 136 17.46 -7.23 2.42
CA TRP A 136 17.68 -5.92 3.03
C TRP A 136 17.99 -4.88 1.96
N LEU A 137 17.11 -3.92 1.79
CA LEU A 137 17.16 -2.91 0.73
C LEU A 137 17.19 -1.50 1.34
N GLY A 138 17.74 -0.55 0.61
CA GLY A 138 17.67 0.87 0.96
C GLY A 138 16.38 1.51 0.43
N PHE A 139 15.84 2.46 1.19
CA PHE A 139 14.66 3.23 0.77
C PHE A 139 14.92 4.01 -0.52
N GLY A 140 16.09 4.62 -0.63
CA GLY A 140 16.49 5.41 -1.80
C GLY A 140 16.44 4.59 -3.08
N GLU A 141 17.02 3.39 -3.07
CA GLU A 141 17.07 2.50 -4.22
C GLU A 141 15.69 1.93 -4.58
N LEU A 142 14.89 1.61 -3.56
CA LEU A 142 13.61 0.94 -3.78
C LEU A 142 12.44 1.91 -4.00
N CYS A 143 12.41 3.06 -3.32
CA CYS A 143 11.27 3.97 -3.37
C CYS A 143 11.55 5.25 -4.15
N GLU A 144 12.78 5.81 -4.10
CA GLU A 144 13.14 6.98 -4.89
C GLU A 144 13.76 6.61 -6.25
N GLY A 145 14.16 5.34 -6.42
CA GLY A 145 14.63 4.80 -7.69
C GLY A 145 13.48 4.53 -8.69
N ALA A 146 13.84 4.07 -9.89
CA ALA A 146 12.89 3.79 -10.97
C ALA A 146 12.24 2.39 -10.84
N THR A 147 11.69 2.06 -9.68
CA THR A 147 10.98 0.80 -9.42
C THR A 147 9.48 0.92 -9.63
N ALA A 148 8.79 -0.22 -9.74
CA ALA A 148 7.36 -0.30 -9.94
C ALA A 148 6.77 -1.57 -9.25
N ALA A 149 5.45 -1.66 -9.16
CA ALA A 149 4.76 -2.77 -8.52
C ALA A 149 5.20 -4.19 -8.98
N PRO A 150 5.51 -4.45 -10.26
CA PRO A 150 6.04 -5.75 -10.68
C PRO A 150 7.37 -6.12 -9.99
N ASP A 151 8.24 -5.14 -9.71
CA ASP A 151 9.51 -5.38 -9.02
C ASP A 151 9.26 -5.84 -7.57
N TYR A 152 8.28 -5.23 -6.90
CA TYR A 152 7.88 -5.60 -5.53
C TYR A 152 7.24 -6.99 -5.47
N LEU A 153 6.43 -7.34 -6.48
CA LEU A 153 5.86 -8.68 -6.60
C LEU A 153 6.96 -9.73 -6.79
N ALA A 154 7.96 -9.46 -7.64
CA ALA A 154 9.09 -10.36 -7.84
C ALA A 154 9.92 -10.54 -6.56
N LEU A 155 10.08 -9.49 -5.74
CA LEU A 155 10.69 -9.61 -4.42
C LEU A 155 9.85 -10.49 -3.49
N ALA A 156 8.54 -10.27 -3.45
CA ALA A 156 7.60 -11.01 -2.61
C ALA A 156 7.47 -12.50 -2.99
N GLU A 157 7.77 -12.88 -4.23
CA GLU A 157 7.82 -14.28 -4.66
C GLU A 157 9.07 -15.02 -4.17
N ARG A 158 10.14 -14.28 -3.86
CA ARG A 158 11.43 -14.87 -3.48
C ARG A 158 11.73 -14.78 -1.98
N PHE A 159 11.20 -13.77 -1.32
CA PHE A 159 11.55 -13.45 0.05
C PHE A 159 10.30 -13.39 0.93
N ASP A 160 10.37 -14.01 2.09
CA ASP A 160 9.32 -13.96 3.11
C ASP A 160 9.47 -12.76 4.04
N THR A 161 10.64 -12.12 4.03
CA THR A 161 10.98 -11.01 4.90
C THR A 161 11.71 -9.93 4.11
N LEU A 162 11.26 -8.69 4.26
CA LEU A 162 11.87 -7.51 3.66
C LEU A 162 12.23 -6.50 4.76
N ALA A 163 13.50 -6.11 4.83
CA ALA A 163 13.97 -5.00 5.64
C ALA A 163 14.25 -3.79 4.73
N LEU A 164 13.57 -2.68 5.00
CA LEU A 164 13.74 -1.42 4.29
C LEU A 164 14.44 -0.43 5.21
N ASP A 165 15.65 -0.05 4.83
CA ASP A 165 16.55 0.77 5.63
C ASP A 165 16.62 2.21 5.11
N GLY A 166 16.82 3.16 6.02
CA GLY A 166 16.87 4.58 5.70
C GLY A 166 15.51 5.18 5.36
N VAL A 167 14.44 4.67 5.98
CA VAL A 167 13.08 5.19 5.77
C VAL A 167 12.96 6.60 6.34
N PRO A 168 12.68 7.63 5.51
CA PRO A 168 12.47 8.99 5.99
C PRO A 168 11.00 9.23 6.35
N PRO A 169 10.69 10.37 7.00
CA PRO A 169 9.32 10.87 7.05
C PRO A 169 8.79 11.09 5.62
N LEU A 170 7.61 10.57 5.30
CA LEU A 170 7.05 10.63 3.94
C LEU A 170 6.82 12.05 3.44
N GLY A 171 6.68 13.03 4.36
CA GLY A 171 6.63 14.44 4.02
C GLY A 171 7.90 14.94 3.30
N CYS A 172 9.04 14.29 3.52
CA CYS A 172 10.33 14.66 2.90
C CYS A 172 10.57 13.95 1.56
N CYS A 173 9.71 13.00 1.17
CA CYS A 173 9.88 12.22 -0.07
C CYS A 173 9.29 12.93 -1.28
N THR A 174 9.74 12.53 -2.48
CA THR A 174 9.08 12.91 -3.72
C THR A 174 7.67 12.32 -3.78
N ALA A 175 6.79 12.89 -4.60
CA ALA A 175 5.43 12.36 -4.80
C ALA A 175 5.47 10.91 -5.32
N ASP A 176 6.41 10.65 -6.23
CA ASP A 176 6.63 9.31 -6.79
C ASP A 176 7.22 8.35 -5.76
N GLY A 177 8.15 8.81 -4.91
CA GLY A 177 8.71 8.02 -3.81
C GLY A 177 7.63 7.58 -2.81
N ARG A 178 6.76 8.50 -2.42
CA ARG A 178 5.58 8.18 -1.57
C ARG A 178 4.67 7.14 -2.19
N ARG A 179 4.33 7.31 -3.48
CA ARG A 179 3.47 6.36 -4.19
C ARG A 179 4.11 4.98 -4.28
N ARG A 180 5.43 4.91 -4.57
CA ARG A 180 6.16 3.64 -4.61
C ARG A 180 6.23 2.98 -3.24
N PHE A 181 6.46 3.75 -2.18
CA PHE A 181 6.43 3.22 -0.82
C PHE A 181 5.05 2.67 -0.46
N ALA A 182 3.96 3.39 -0.77
CA ALA A 182 2.60 2.91 -0.56
C ALA A 182 2.35 1.58 -1.30
N ASN A 183 2.74 1.50 -2.58
CA ASN A 183 2.64 0.27 -3.37
C ASN A 183 3.45 -0.89 -2.78
N LEU A 184 4.66 -0.61 -2.27
CA LEU A 184 5.48 -1.62 -1.59
C LEU A 184 4.78 -2.17 -0.35
N VAL A 185 4.28 -1.28 0.53
CA VAL A 185 3.53 -1.66 1.74
C VAL A 185 2.29 -2.48 1.36
N ASP A 186 1.60 -2.09 0.28
CA ASP A 186 0.44 -2.80 -0.25
C ASP A 186 0.82 -4.23 -0.67
N VAL A 187 1.86 -4.39 -1.47
CA VAL A 187 2.34 -5.70 -1.91
C VAL A 187 2.78 -6.56 -0.72
N CYS A 188 3.54 -5.99 0.23
CA CYS A 188 3.99 -6.73 1.42
C CYS A 188 2.80 -7.21 2.28
N CYS A 189 1.80 -6.36 2.48
CA CYS A 189 0.59 -6.72 3.22
C CYS A 189 -0.24 -7.79 2.51
N ASP A 190 -0.45 -7.65 1.20
CA ASP A 190 -1.31 -8.55 0.40
C ASP A 190 -0.65 -9.93 0.19
N ARG A 191 0.69 -9.97 0.12
CA ARG A 191 1.49 -11.20 -0.01
C ARG A 191 1.97 -11.78 1.32
N ASP A 192 1.55 -11.18 2.43
CA ASP A 192 1.89 -11.59 3.80
C ASP A 192 3.41 -11.66 4.04
N ILE A 193 4.16 -10.68 3.51
CA ILE A 193 5.61 -10.53 3.70
C ILE A 193 5.86 -9.81 5.02
N ARG A 194 6.75 -10.34 5.85
CA ARG A 194 7.18 -9.69 7.08
C ARG A 194 8.02 -8.46 6.74
N LEU A 195 7.48 -7.26 7.05
CA LEU A 195 8.10 -5.99 6.69
C LEU A 195 8.73 -5.32 7.91
N PHE A 196 10.02 -5.00 7.81
CA PHE A 196 10.75 -4.19 8.78
C PHE A 196 11.13 -2.86 8.15
N LEU A 197 10.67 -1.77 8.76
CA LEU A 197 11.00 -0.41 8.38
C LEU A 197 12.02 0.16 9.37
N ILE A 198 13.22 0.51 8.91
CA ILE A 198 14.31 1.00 9.75
C ILE A 198 14.57 2.45 9.37
N GLY A 199 14.42 3.36 10.33
CA GLY A 199 14.59 4.80 10.11
C GLY A 199 13.60 5.64 10.91
N ALA A 200 13.16 6.75 10.33
CA ALA A 200 12.14 7.60 10.96
C ALA A 200 10.75 6.97 10.87
N ASP A 201 9.82 7.42 11.72
CA ASP A 201 8.40 7.10 11.54
C ASP A 201 7.93 7.67 10.19
N PRO A 202 7.48 6.83 9.25
CA PRO A 202 7.05 7.28 7.92
C PRO A 202 5.96 8.36 7.96
N LEU A 203 5.10 8.33 8.99
CA LEU A 203 3.98 9.25 9.14
C LEU A 203 4.32 10.49 10.00
N ALA A 204 5.54 10.58 10.51
CA ALA A 204 5.96 11.71 11.35
C ALA A 204 5.86 13.04 10.58
N GLY A 205 5.29 14.05 11.26
CA GLY A 205 5.23 15.43 10.74
C GLY A 205 4.27 15.67 9.58
N LEU A 206 3.42 14.69 9.22
CA LEU A 206 2.36 14.90 8.25
C LEU A 206 1.22 15.71 8.90
N PRO A 207 0.79 16.85 8.33
CA PRO A 207 -0.33 17.61 8.86
C PRO A 207 -1.63 16.80 8.78
N GLU A 208 -2.41 16.78 9.88
CA GLU A 208 -3.65 15.99 9.97
C GLU A 208 -4.68 16.35 8.88
N ASP A 209 -4.74 17.61 8.49
CA ASP A 209 -5.66 18.12 7.46
C ASP A 209 -5.09 18.11 6.03
N SER A 210 -3.92 17.51 5.82
CA SER A 210 -3.31 17.48 4.49
C SER A 210 -4.00 16.47 3.59
N GLY A 211 -4.27 16.85 2.32
CA GLY A 211 -4.69 15.90 1.29
C GLY A 211 -3.75 14.68 1.19
N LEU A 212 -2.47 14.88 1.54
CA LEU A 212 -1.46 13.84 1.58
C LEU A 212 -1.78 12.71 2.57
N LEU A 213 -2.37 13.03 3.73
CA LEU A 213 -2.77 12.03 4.72
C LEU A 213 -3.93 11.18 4.19
N ARG A 214 -4.89 11.80 3.47
CA ARG A 214 -5.98 11.06 2.83
C ARG A 214 -5.47 10.10 1.76
N ASP A 215 -4.48 10.53 0.96
CA ASP A 215 -3.86 9.67 -0.06
C ASP A 215 -3.08 8.50 0.57
N LEU A 216 -2.68 8.63 1.84
CA LEU A 216 -1.92 7.63 2.59
C LEU A 216 -2.77 6.86 3.62
N ASP A 217 -4.08 7.10 3.73
CA ASP A 217 -4.95 6.46 4.73
C ASP A 217 -4.84 4.93 4.71
N ARG A 218 -4.85 4.33 3.53
CA ARG A 218 -4.68 2.89 3.37
C ARG A 218 -3.30 2.43 3.84
N THR A 219 -2.25 3.17 3.48
CA THR A 219 -0.87 2.89 3.91
C THR A 219 -0.74 3.04 5.42
N ALA A 220 -1.29 4.11 5.99
CA ALA A 220 -1.29 4.35 7.43
C ALA A 220 -1.98 3.22 8.21
N SER A 221 -3.14 2.76 7.72
CA SER A 221 -3.86 1.62 8.30
C SER A 221 -3.03 0.32 8.28
N ARG A 222 -2.30 0.06 7.19
CA ARG A 222 -1.41 -1.11 7.08
C ARG A 222 -0.18 -0.98 7.97
N LEU A 223 0.44 0.20 8.03
CA LEU A 223 1.57 0.48 8.92
C LEU A 223 1.19 0.36 10.41
N ALA A 224 -0.06 0.66 10.76
CA ALA A 224 -0.57 0.47 12.12
C ALA A 224 -0.63 -1.00 12.57
N MET A 225 -0.55 -1.95 11.65
CA MET A 225 -0.46 -3.39 11.95
C MET A 225 0.94 -3.82 12.38
N LEU A 226 1.98 -3.05 12.01
CA LEU A 226 3.37 -3.36 12.36
C LEU A 226 3.63 -3.05 13.84
N ARG A 227 4.47 -3.86 14.45
CA ARG A 227 4.95 -3.60 15.81
C ARG A 227 5.78 -2.32 15.83
N ARG A 228 5.66 -1.53 16.88
CA ARG A 228 6.56 -0.42 17.13
C ARG A 228 7.56 -0.85 18.20
N ALA A 229 8.85 -0.79 17.89
CA ALA A 229 9.85 -0.99 18.92
C ALA A 229 9.84 0.21 19.84
N ASP A 230 9.51 0.00 21.11
CA ASP A 230 9.71 1.01 22.13
C ASP A 230 11.20 1.34 22.18
N VAL A 231 11.53 2.61 21.93
CA VAL A 231 12.87 3.13 22.21
C VAL A 231 13.02 3.06 23.73
N ALA A 232 13.70 2.02 24.22
CA ALA A 232 14.11 1.96 25.61
C ALA A 232 14.90 3.26 25.89
N ARG A 233 14.35 4.11 26.75
CA ARG A 233 15.00 5.33 27.23
C ARG A 233 16.19 5.00 28.10
#